data_6b3ebbe9ec70cf9f14aec8ef967e645f
#
_entry.id   6b3ebbe9ec70cf9f14aec8ef967e645f
#
_cell.length_a   1.000
_cell.length_b   1.000
_cell.length_c   1.000
_cell.angle_alpha   90.00
_cell.angle_beta   90.00
_cell.angle_gamma   90.00
#
_symmetry.space_group_name_H-M   'P 1'
#
loop_
_entity.id
_entity.type
_entity.pdbx_description
1 polymer ?
#
loop_
_entity_poly.entity_id
_entity_poly.type
_entity_poly.pdbx_seq_one_letter_code
_entity_poly.pdbx_strand_id
1 'polypeptide(L)'
;GQIQTVGIDCGSEGLKQIPYEQLVLQEDIVIYIPGWRIDAQKIFREKRLTLTRLKALMSIITENNAVQSDADIIHDTYKTKLMELDEAESKVRDELSRRLEELDSQEKIIKVMLFDAKVQFKSEEISDSTFETIQKHCNNLLERLSHERVEVNNVQRRIEELSLESIELTQPKKEMIQESAASYLDSSGHTITVHENILPEPPIGNSESTIEASTEMQDNHDDSSKPNEFDCMPRMDCNN
;
A
#
# COMPACT_ATOMS: atom_id res chain seq x y z
N GLY A 1 -12.42 -13.54 -33.65
CA GLY A 1 -11.11 -12.99 -33.25
C GLY A 1 -11.31 -11.91 -32.21
N GLN A 2 -10.48 -11.88 -31.21
CA GLN A 2 -10.48 -10.79 -30.23
C GLN A 2 -9.62 -9.62 -30.76
N ILE A 3 -10.12 -8.38 -30.58
CA ILE A 3 -9.35 -7.17 -30.90
C ILE A 3 -8.22 -7.09 -29.86
N GLN A 4 -6.98 -7.06 -30.32
CA GLN A 4 -5.81 -6.95 -29.43
C GLN A 4 -5.33 -5.49 -29.31
N THR A 5 -5.35 -4.75 -30.42
CA THR A 5 -4.90 -3.35 -30.47
C THR A 5 -5.85 -2.48 -31.26
N VAL A 6 -5.89 -1.20 -30.92
CA VAL A 6 -6.67 -0.16 -31.62
C VAL A 6 -5.71 0.94 -32.04
N GLY A 7 -5.80 1.37 -33.32
CA GLY A 7 -5.07 2.53 -33.81
C GLY A 7 -5.81 3.82 -33.45
N ILE A 8 -5.13 4.73 -32.77
CA ILE A 8 -5.63 6.06 -32.43
C ILE A 8 -4.80 7.09 -33.19
N ASP A 9 -5.49 7.99 -33.92
CA ASP A 9 -4.85 9.12 -34.58
C ASP A 9 -4.57 10.20 -33.53
N CYS A 10 -3.27 10.45 -33.28
CA CYS A 10 -2.79 11.48 -32.35
C CYS A 10 -2.43 12.79 -33.07
N GLY A 11 -2.95 13.03 -34.27
CA GLY A 11 -2.69 14.23 -35.06
C GLY A 11 -1.23 14.32 -35.48
N SER A 12 -0.49 15.31 -34.98
CA SER A 12 0.92 15.54 -35.34
C SER A 12 1.88 14.38 -34.96
N GLU A 13 1.49 13.54 -34.02
CA GLU A 13 2.28 12.36 -33.59
C GLU A 13 1.98 11.11 -34.44
N GLY A 14 1.00 11.18 -35.34
CA GLY A 14 0.60 10.08 -36.21
C GLY A 14 -0.25 9.02 -35.51
N LEU A 15 -0.30 7.82 -36.11
CA LEU A 15 -1.11 6.71 -35.65
C LEU A 15 -0.38 5.94 -34.53
N LYS A 16 -0.97 5.92 -33.31
CA LYS A 16 -0.46 5.17 -32.18
C LYS A 16 -1.31 3.91 -31.95
N GLN A 17 -0.67 2.74 -31.88
CA GLN A 17 -1.34 1.50 -31.53
C GLN A 17 -1.42 1.34 -30.02
N ILE A 18 -2.62 1.19 -29.49
CA ILE A 18 -2.88 1.03 -28.07
C ILE A 18 -3.54 -0.34 -27.83
N PRO A 19 -3.09 -1.11 -26.84
CA PRO A 19 -3.75 -2.35 -26.43
C PRO A 19 -5.22 -2.11 -26.08
N TYR A 20 -6.11 -2.97 -26.56
CA TYR A 20 -7.56 -2.81 -26.33
C TYR A 20 -7.92 -2.78 -24.84
N GLU A 21 -7.16 -3.51 -23.99
CA GLU A 21 -7.34 -3.53 -22.53
C GLU A 21 -7.09 -2.18 -21.84
N GLN A 22 -6.38 -1.27 -22.51
CA GLN A 22 -6.12 0.10 -22.04
C GLN A 22 -7.21 1.10 -22.43
N LEU A 23 -8.24 0.65 -23.09
CA LEU A 23 -9.33 1.50 -23.57
C LEU A 23 -10.64 1.12 -22.88
N VAL A 24 -11.31 2.12 -22.32
CA VAL A 24 -12.65 1.99 -21.77
C VAL A 24 -13.58 2.91 -22.54
N LEU A 25 -14.64 2.33 -23.11
CA LEU A 25 -15.70 3.09 -23.74
C LEU A 25 -16.76 3.43 -22.68
N GLN A 26 -16.98 4.71 -22.46
CA GLN A 26 -18.03 5.20 -21.59
C GLN A 26 -18.92 6.14 -22.43
N GLU A 27 -20.12 5.67 -22.76
CA GLU A 27 -21.01 6.34 -23.70
C GLU A 27 -20.30 6.60 -25.04
N ASP A 28 -20.07 7.84 -25.43
CA ASP A 28 -19.39 8.24 -26.66
C ASP A 28 -17.92 8.67 -26.43
N ILE A 29 -17.40 8.45 -25.23
CA ILE A 29 -16.03 8.86 -24.85
C ILE A 29 -15.16 7.62 -24.69
N VAL A 30 -14.00 7.63 -25.36
CA VAL A 30 -12.96 6.62 -25.17
C VAL A 30 -11.97 7.12 -24.13
N ILE A 31 -11.86 6.39 -23.01
CA ILE A 31 -10.94 6.71 -21.94
C ILE A 31 -9.72 5.81 -22.08
N TYR A 32 -8.54 6.41 -22.13
CA TYR A 32 -7.27 5.71 -22.12
C TYR A 32 -6.79 5.48 -20.68
N ILE A 33 -6.49 4.22 -20.35
CA ILE A 33 -5.92 3.82 -19.06
C ILE A 33 -4.44 3.48 -19.27
N PRO A 34 -3.49 4.15 -18.61
CA PRO A 34 -2.08 3.82 -18.70
C PRO A 34 -1.79 2.37 -18.28
N GLY A 35 -0.83 1.72 -18.95
CA GLY A 35 -0.46 0.32 -18.69
C GLY A 35 -0.05 0.09 -17.25
N TRP A 36 0.76 0.97 -16.68
CA TRP A 36 1.20 0.89 -15.28
C TRP A 36 0.04 0.83 -14.29
N ARG A 37 -1.08 1.50 -14.59
CA ARG A 37 -2.27 1.50 -13.73
C ARG A 37 -2.97 0.14 -13.72
N ILE A 38 -3.06 -0.50 -14.89
CA ILE A 38 -3.63 -1.85 -15.04
C ILE A 38 -2.75 -2.86 -14.34
N ASP A 39 -1.44 -2.79 -14.55
CA ASP A 39 -0.47 -3.73 -13.99
C ASP A 39 -0.38 -3.59 -12.46
N ALA A 40 -0.37 -2.35 -11.96
CA ALA A 40 -0.45 -2.10 -10.52
C ALA A 40 -1.71 -2.71 -9.89
N GLN A 41 -2.88 -2.56 -10.53
CA GLN A 41 -4.13 -3.13 -10.03
C GLN A 41 -4.12 -4.67 -10.02
N LYS A 42 -3.54 -5.29 -11.06
CA LYS A 42 -3.36 -6.76 -11.12
C LYS A 42 -2.49 -7.23 -9.96
N ILE A 43 -1.32 -6.59 -9.76
CA ILE A 43 -0.39 -6.90 -8.68
C ILE A 43 -1.06 -6.73 -7.31
N PHE A 44 -1.73 -5.61 -7.05
CA PHE A 44 -2.42 -5.37 -5.78
C PHE A 44 -3.43 -6.46 -5.45
N ARG A 45 -4.24 -6.86 -6.43
CA ARG A 45 -5.24 -7.90 -6.24
C ARG A 45 -4.61 -9.26 -5.95
N GLU A 46 -3.62 -9.66 -6.75
CA GLU A 46 -2.96 -10.96 -6.60
C GLU A 46 -2.13 -11.02 -5.31
N LYS A 47 -1.34 -9.98 -5.01
CA LYS A 47 -0.52 -9.94 -3.81
C LYS A 47 -1.38 -9.97 -2.55
N ARG A 48 -2.43 -9.15 -2.49
CA ARG A 48 -3.38 -9.16 -1.37
C ARG A 48 -4.05 -10.51 -1.17
N LEU A 49 -4.47 -11.17 -2.27
CA LEU A 49 -5.07 -12.49 -2.19
C LEU A 49 -4.07 -13.52 -1.67
N THR A 50 -2.84 -13.50 -2.15
CA THR A 50 -1.76 -14.42 -1.72
C THR A 50 -1.42 -14.21 -0.24
N LEU A 51 -1.30 -12.96 0.21
CA LEU A 51 -1.08 -12.64 1.63
C LEU A 51 -2.24 -13.09 2.52
N THR A 52 -3.48 -12.89 2.09
CA THR A 52 -4.66 -13.37 2.83
C THR A 52 -4.66 -14.89 2.96
N ARG A 53 -4.31 -15.61 1.89
CA ARG A 53 -4.22 -17.08 1.90
C ARG A 53 -3.08 -17.56 2.81
N LEU A 54 -1.94 -16.87 2.80
CA LEU A 54 -0.82 -17.18 3.67
C LEU A 54 -1.19 -16.98 5.16
N LYS A 55 -1.87 -15.88 5.50
CA LYS A 55 -2.40 -15.66 6.86
C LYS A 55 -3.37 -16.76 7.30
N ALA A 56 -4.29 -17.16 6.42
CA ALA A 56 -5.23 -18.22 6.70
C ALA A 56 -4.52 -19.57 6.91
N LEU A 57 -3.51 -19.87 6.09
CA LEU A 57 -2.69 -21.08 6.25
C LEU A 57 -1.98 -21.11 7.61
N MET A 58 -1.38 -19.99 8.02
CA MET A 58 -0.71 -19.87 9.33
C MET A 58 -1.70 -20.06 10.49
N SER A 59 -2.95 -19.56 10.36
CA SER A 59 -3.99 -19.79 11.37
C SER A 59 -4.36 -21.28 11.48
N ILE A 60 -4.52 -21.97 10.34
CA ILE A 60 -4.83 -23.41 10.32
C ILE A 60 -3.70 -24.25 10.96
N ILE A 61 -2.44 -23.89 10.69
CA ILE A 61 -1.28 -24.58 11.29
C ILE A 61 -1.27 -24.41 12.81
N THR A 62 -1.62 -23.22 13.32
CA THR A 62 -1.67 -22.96 14.76
C THR A 62 -2.80 -23.71 15.47
N GLU A 63 -3.91 -23.98 14.76
CA GLU A 63 -5.05 -24.71 15.28
C GLU A 63 -4.87 -26.24 15.23
N ASN A 64 -4.09 -26.75 14.25
CA ASN A 64 -3.97 -28.17 13.95
C ASN A 64 -2.53 -28.59 13.62
N ASN A 65 -1.78 -29.06 14.61
CA ASN A 65 -0.40 -29.51 14.43
C ASN A 65 -0.23 -30.76 13.53
N ALA A 66 -1.33 -31.46 13.19
CA ALA A 66 -1.26 -32.73 12.45
C ALA A 66 -1.08 -32.57 10.92
N VAL A 67 -1.17 -31.36 10.37
CA VAL A 67 -1.18 -31.07 8.93
C VAL A 67 0.09 -30.36 8.46
N GLN A 68 1.15 -30.42 9.25
CA GLN A 68 2.38 -29.62 9.03
C GLN A 68 3.05 -29.89 7.68
N SER A 69 3.17 -31.17 7.25
CA SER A 69 3.83 -31.51 5.99
C SER A 69 3.11 -31.00 4.75
N ASP A 70 1.77 -31.02 4.76
CA ASP A 70 0.97 -30.55 3.63
C ASP A 70 0.93 -29.01 3.61
N ALA A 71 0.95 -28.40 4.80
CA ALA A 71 1.02 -26.95 4.96
C ALA A 71 2.33 -26.38 4.43
N ASP A 72 3.48 -27.07 4.62
CA ASP A 72 4.77 -26.62 4.13
C ASP A 72 4.80 -26.56 2.59
N ILE A 73 4.20 -27.52 1.90
CA ILE A 73 4.10 -27.51 0.42
C ILE A 73 3.27 -26.32 -0.08
N ILE A 74 2.15 -26.05 0.59
CA ILE A 74 1.27 -24.92 0.26
C ILE A 74 1.95 -23.59 0.57
N HIS A 75 2.65 -23.50 1.70
CA HIS A 75 3.42 -22.34 2.09
C HIS A 75 4.49 -21.99 1.05
N ASP A 76 5.27 -22.97 0.60
CA ASP A 76 6.29 -22.78 -0.43
C ASP A 76 5.70 -22.33 -1.77
N THR A 77 4.52 -22.84 -2.12
CA THR A 77 3.80 -22.40 -3.31
C THR A 77 3.42 -20.92 -3.22
N TYR A 78 2.90 -20.47 -2.08
CA TYR A 78 2.57 -19.04 -1.88
C TYR A 78 3.80 -18.16 -1.80
N LYS A 79 4.88 -18.63 -1.19
CA LYS A 79 6.17 -17.94 -1.15
C LYS A 79 6.74 -17.73 -2.56
N THR A 80 6.74 -18.75 -3.38
CA THR A 80 7.16 -18.65 -4.79
C THR A 80 6.31 -17.64 -5.56
N LYS A 81 4.99 -17.67 -5.35
CA LYS A 81 4.07 -16.71 -5.97
C LYS A 81 4.33 -15.28 -5.51
N LEU A 82 4.67 -15.05 -4.24
CA LEU A 82 5.05 -13.72 -3.75
C LEU A 82 6.34 -13.24 -4.41
N MET A 83 7.34 -14.10 -4.59
CA MET A 83 8.58 -13.73 -5.28
C MET A 83 8.33 -13.29 -6.74
N GLU A 84 7.46 -14.01 -7.47
CA GLU A 84 7.06 -13.62 -8.84
C GLU A 84 6.35 -12.25 -8.85
N LEU A 85 5.50 -12.00 -7.85
CA LEU A 85 4.79 -10.73 -7.71
C LEU A 85 5.73 -9.58 -7.32
N ASP A 86 6.76 -9.84 -6.52
CA ASP A 86 7.78 -8.84 -6.15
C ASP A 86 8.62 -8.44 -7.37
N GLU A 87 8.93 -9.37 -8.27
CA GLU A 87 9.60 -9.04 -9.55
C GLU A 87 8.70 -8.18 -10.46
N ALA A 88 7.40 -8.51 -10.55
CA ALA A 88 6.45 -7.73 -11.32
C ALA A 88 6.26 -6.33 -10.72
N GLU A 89 6.22 -6.25 -9.40
CA GLU A 89 6.14 -4.99 -8.64
C GLU A 89 7.34 -4.09 -8.90
N SER A 90 8.56 -4.66 -8.93
CA SER A 90 9.78 -3.89 -9.25
C SER A 90 9.68 -3.20 -10.61
N LYS A 91 9.18 -3.93 -11.62
CA LYS A 91 8.99 -3.36 -12.98
C LYS A 91 7.99 -2.20 -12.99
N VAL A 92 6.88 -2.34 -12.27
CA VAL A 92 5.89 -1.27 -12.14
C VAL A 92 6.48 -0.08 -11.39
N ARG A 93 7.25 -0.31 -10.34
CA ARG A 93 7.92 0.76 -9.57
C ARG A 93 8.89 1.56 -10.44
N ASP A 94 9.67 0.90 -11.28
CA ASP A 94 10.59 1.55 -12.21
C ASP A 94 9.83 2.40 -13.24
N GLU A 95 8.71 1.89 -13.77
CA GLU A 95 7.85 2.61 -14.70
C GLU A 95 7.20 3.85 -14.05
N LEU A 96 6.73 3.72 -12.80
CA LEU A 96 6.18 4.85 -12.05
C LEU A 96 7.24 5.94 -11.77
N SER A 97 8.47 5.55 -11.45
CA SER A 97 9.58 6.48 -11.23
C SER A 97 9.92 7.23 -12.52
N ARG A 98 10.01 6.53 -13.63
CA ARG A 98 10.20 7.16 -14.96
C ARG A 98 9.05 8.11 -15.31
N ARG A 99 7.81 7.73 -14.99
CA ARG A 99 6.66 8.60 -15.22
C ARG A 99 6.69 9.88 -14.39
N LEU A 100 7.14 9.82 -13.14
CA LEU A 100 7.34 11.01 -12.31
C LEU A 100 8.38 11.96 -12.92
N GLU A 101 9.49 11.43 -13.42
CA GLU A 101 10.51 12.25 -14.11
C GLU A 101 9.96 12.93 -15.38
N GLU A 102 9.13 12.20 -16.15
CA GLU A 102 8.43 12.75 -17.31
C GLU A 102 7.47 13.88 -16.91
N LEU A 103 6.69 13.70 -15.83
CA LEU A 103 5.77 14.71 -15.31
C LEU A 103 6.51 15.96 -14.85
N ASP A 104 7.66 15.80 -14.18
CA ASP A 104 8.51 16.91 -13.75
C ASP A 104 9.07 17.70 -14.95
N SER A 105 9.49 16.99 -15.98
CA SER A 105 9.96 17.60 -17.22
C SER A 105 8.85 18.38 -17.94
N GLN A 106 7.67 17.79 -18.07
CA GLN A 106 6.50 18.43 -18.70
C GLN A 106 6.06 19.66 -17.90
N GLU A 107 6.00 19.57 -16.58
CA GLU A 107 5.67 20.71 -15.70
C GLU A 107 6.64 21.87 -15.92
N LYS A 108 7.94 21.59 -16.00
CA LYS A 108 8.98 22.58 -16.24
C LYS A 108 8.81 23.27 -17.60
N ILE A 109 8.51 22.49 -18.65
CA ILE A 109 8.29 23.03 -20.00
C ILE A 109 7.08 23.98 -20.00
N ILE A 110 5.97 23.59 -19.39
CA ILE A 110 4.75 24.41 -19.32
C ILE A 110 5.02 25.71 -18.55
N LYS A 111 5.75 25.64 -17.43
CA LYS A 111 6.12 26.84 -16.65
C LYS A 111 7.00 27.80 -17.46
N VAL A 112 7.96 27.29 -18.23
CA VAL A 112 8.80 28.10 -19.11
C VAL A 112 7.95 28.74 -20.20
N MET A 113 7.04 28.00 -20.84
CA MET A 113 6.13 28.53 -21.87
C MET A 113 5.22 29.63 -21.31
N LEU A 114 4.68 29.45 -20.12
CA LEU A 114 3.86 30.45 -19.45
C LEU A 114 4.67 31.71 -19.12
N PHE A 115 5.93 31.54 -18.69
CA PHE A 115 6.83 32.65 -18.42
C PHE A 115 7.17 33.42 -19.71
N ASP A 116 7.48 32.72 -20.80
CA ASP A 116 7.74 33.33 -22.11
C ASP A 116 6.53 34.12 -22.64
N ALA A 117 5.35 33.52 -22.56
CA ALA A 117 4.10 34.23 -22.90
C ALA A 117 3.90 35.50 -22.07
N LYS A 118 4.30 35.50 -20.80
CA LYS A 118 4.24 36.69 -19.94
C LYS A 118 5.26 37.77 -20.37
N VAL A 119 6.44 37.37 -20.87
CA VAL A 119 7.42 38.30 -21.44
C VAL A 119 6.85 38.93 -22.69
N GLN A 120 6.33 38.14 -23.65
CA GLN A 120 5.72 38.60 -24.88
C GLN A 120 4.53 39.54 -24.65
N PHE A 121 3.74 39.26 -23.60
CA PHE A 121 2.67 40.15 -23.20
C PHE A 121 3.18 41.49 -22.68
N LYS A 122 4.26 41.48 -21.85
CA LYS A 122 4.85 42.69 -21.31
C LYS A 122 5.59 43.53 -22.34
N SER A 123 6.07 42.91 -23.44
CA SER A 123 6.68 43.58 -24.58
C SER A 123 5.64 44.05 -25.64
N GLU A 124 4.35 43.88 -25.34
CA GLU A 124 3.24 44.23 -26.23
C GLU A 124 3.22 43.45 -27.57
N GLU A 125 3.89 42.29 -27.61
CA GLU A 125 3.91 41.41 -28.79
C GLU A 125 2.61 40.62 -28.94
N ILE A 126 1.92 40.29 -27.82
CA ILE A 126 0.65 39.58 -27.82
C ILE A 126 -0.42 40.38 -27.08
N SER A 127 -1.69 40.19 -27.50
CA SER A 127 -2.83 40.85 -26.88
C SER A 127 -3.20 40.22 -25.50
N ASP A 128 -3.95 40.98 -24.67
CA ASP A 128 -4.52 40.50 -23.42
C ASP A 128 -5.31 39.19 -23.61
N SER A 129 -6.20 39.14 -24.62
CA SER A 129 -7.01 37.96 -24.89
C SER A 129 -6.19 36.73 -25.26
N THR A 130 -5.07 36.93 -25.98
CA THR A 130 -4.13 35.84 -26.32
C THR A 130 -3.40 35.34 -25.08
N PHE A 131 -2.90 36.26 -24.24
CA PHE A 131 -2.22 35.89 -22.99
C PHE A 131 -3.14 35.15 -22.04
N GLU A 132 -4.38 35.63 -21.82
CA GLU A 132 -5.38 34.94 -20.99
C GLU A 132 -5.68 33.52 -21.49
N THR A 133 -5.78 33.33 -22.82
CA THR A 133 -6.01 32.01 -23.42
C THR A 133 -4.84 31.07 -23.15
N ILE A 134 -3.60 31.54 -23.35
CA ILE A 134 -2.40 30.75 -23.06
C ILE A 134 -2.33 30.41 -21.57
N GLN A 135 -2.54 31.40 -20.72
CA GLN A 135 -2.51 31.22 -19.25
C GLN A 135 -3.54 30.17 -18.79
N LYS A 136 -4.79 30.27 -19.27
CA LYS A 136 -5.84 29.30 -18.96
C LYS A 136 -5.46 27.89 -19.42
N HIS A 137 -4.92 27.76 -20.63
CA HIS A 137 -4.52 26.46 -21.16
C HIS A 137 -3.35 25.86 -20.36
N CYS A 138 -2.31 26.64 -20.07
CA CYS A 138 -1.19 26.19 -19.23
C CYS A 138 -1.62 25.77 -17.83
N ASN A 139 -2.48 26.55 -17.19
CA ASN A 139 -3.01 26.22 -15.86
C ASN A 139 -3.78 24.89 -15.87
N ASN A 140 -4.65 24.66 -16.88
CA ASN A 140 -5.37 23.40 -17.02
C ASN A 140 -4.40 22.21 -17.23
N LEU A 141 -3.32 22.40 -18.00
CA LEU A 141 -2.31 21.35 -18.17
C LEU A 141 -1.56 21.07 -16.86
N LEU A 142 -1.15 22.12 -16.13
CA LEU A 142 -0.48 21.96 -14.82
C LEU A 142 -1.37 21.25 -13.80
N GLU A 143 -2.65 21.54 -13.77
CA GLU A 143 -3.63 20.88 -12.92
C GLU A 143 -3.72 19.38 -13.25
N ARG A 144 -3.83 19.03 -14.53
CA ARG A 144 -3.85 17.62 -14.97
C ARG A 144 -2.58 16.86 -14.59
N LEU A 145 -1.39 17.47 -14.78
CA LEU A 145 -0.12 16.87 -14.37
C LEU A 145 -0.05 16.67 -12.85
N SER A 146 -0.55 17.65 -12.08
CA SER A 146 -0.62 17.54 -10.61
C SER A 146 -1.52 16.37 -10.17
N HIS A 147 -2.69 16.19 -10.78
CA HIS A 147 -3.58 15.07 -10.49
C HIS A 147 -2.93 13.72 -10.81
N GLU A 148 -2.28 13.60 -11.97
CA GLU A 148 -1.58 12.37 -12.33
C GLU A 148 -0.43 12.06 -11.37
N ARG A 149 0.34 13.08 -10.96
CA ARG A 149 1.42 12.94 -9.98
C ARG A 149 0.90 12.39 -8.65
N VAL A 150 -0.19 12.93 -8.15
CA VAL A 150 -0.82 12.44 -6.91
C VAL A 150 -1.25 10.98 -7.05
N GLU A 151 -1.79 10.59 -8.19
CA GLU A 151 -2.18 9.21 -8.47
C GLU A 151 -0.97 8.26 -8.46
N VAL A 152 0.11 8.63 -9.18
CA VAL A 152 1.34 7.83 -9.23
C VAL A 152 1.94 7.66 -7.83
N ASN A 153 2.05 8.72 -7.05
CA ASN A 153 2.56 8.67 -5.68
C ASN A 153 1.68 7.79 -4.77
N ASN A 154 0.37 7.84 -4.93
CA ASN A 154 -0.54 6.98 -4.16
C ASN A 154 -0.35 5.49 -4.50
N VAL A 155 -0.10 5.18 -5.78
CA VAL A 155 0.20 3.81 -6.20
C VAL A 155 1.54 3.34 -5.63
N GLN A 156 2.59 4.16 -5.67
CA GLN A 156 3.89 3.83 -5.06
C GLN A 156 3.77 3.55 -3.57
N ARG A 157 3.08 4.41 -2.83
CA ARG A 157 2.84 4.20 -1.39
C ARG A 157 2.12 2.88 -1.12
N ARG A 158 1.11 2.56 -1.91
CA ARG A 158 0.37 1.30 -1.75
C ARG A 158 1.21 0.07 -2.05
N ILE A 159 2.13 0.17 -3.01
CA ILE A 159 3.14 -0.86 -3.28
C ILE A 159 4.01 -1.08 -2.03
N GLU A 160 4.52 -0.01 -1.43
CA GLU A 160 5.35 -0.06 -0.23
C GLU A 160 4.61 -0.69 0.97
N GLU A 161 3.36 -0.29 1.20
CA GLU A 161 2.51 -0.86 2.26
C GLU A 161 2.34 -2.39 2.11
N LEU A 162 2.07 -2.88 0.90
CA LEU A 162 1.94 -4.32 0.63
C LEU A 162 3.27 -5.06 0.72
N SER A 163 4.39 -4.43 0.39
CA SER A 163 5.71 -5.01 0.52
C SER A 163 6.09 -5.20 1.99
N LEU A 164 5.81 -4.22 2.85
CA LEU A 164 6.01 -4.33 4.30
C LEU A 164 5.16 -5.47 4.89
N GLU A 165 3.88 -5.55 4.53
CA GLU A 165 2.99 -6.63 4.96
C GLU A 165 3.51 -8.02 4.51
N SER A 166 4.08 -8.12 3.31
CA SER A 166 4.69 -9.35 2.78
C SER A 166 5.91 -9.78 3.62
N ILE A 167 6.79 -8.83 3.98
CA ILE A 167 7.97 -9.09 4.79
C ILE A 167 7.57 -9.58 6.18
N GLU A 168 6.61 -8.95 6.84
CA GLU A 168 6.13 -9.35 8.17
C GLU A 168 5.60 -10.79 8.21
N LEU A 169 4.98 -11.25 7.13
CA LEU A 169 4.41 -12.60 7.04
C LEU A 169 5.43 -13.67 6.63
N THR A 170 6.48 -13.30 5.90
CA THR A 170 7.46 -14.25 5.38
C THR A 170 8.68 -14.40 6.27
N GLN A 171 8.95 -13.44 7.18
CA GLN A 171 10.03 -13.56 8.13
C GLN A 171 9.64 -14.46 9.32
N PRO A 172 10.41 -15.50 9.63
CA PRO A 172 10.16 -16.32 10.81
C PRO A 172 10.33 -15.44 12.07
N LYS A 173 9.32 -15.47 12.93
CA LYS A 173 9.30 -14.70 14.20
C LYS A 173 10.57 -14.87 15.05
N LYS A 174 11.33 -15.95 14.86
CA LYS A 174 12.60 -16.20 15.55
C LYS A 174 13.71 -15.26 15.12
N GLU A 175 13.80 -14.89 13.84
CA GLU A 175 14.85 -13.99 13.35
C GLU A 175 14.62 -12.55 13.82
N MET A 176 13.37 -12.09 13.88
CA MET A 176 13.04 -10.75 14.41
C MET A 176 13.43 -10.60 15.90
N ILE A 177 13.28 -11.66 16.70
CA ILE A 177 13.65 -11.62 18.11
C ILE A 177 15.19 -11.61 18.25
N GLN A 178 15.89 -12.33 17.39
CA GLN A 178 17.35 -12.43 17.43
C GLN A 178 18.03 -11.16 16.92
N GLU A 179 17.49 -10.53 15.87
CA GLU A 179 17.96 -9.25 15.34
C GLU A 179 17.66 -8.08 16.29
N SER A 180 16.49 -8.09 16.93
CA SER A 180 16.14 -7.15 18.00
C SER A 180 17.06 -7.32 19.22
N ALA A 181 17.37 -8.55 19.63
CA ALA A 181 18.30 -8.83 20.73
C ALA A 181 19.74 -8.44 20.40
N ALA A 182 20.20 -8.67 19.16
CA ALA A 182 21.53 -8.25 18.70
C ALA A 182 21.65 -6.72 18.65
N SER A 183 20.62 -6.02 18.22
CA SER A 183 20.56 -4.55 18.19
C SER A 183 20.59 -3.93 19.61
N TYR A 184 19.97 -4.61 20.59
CA TYR A 184 20.08 -4.20 22.01
C TYR A 184 21.47 -4.44 22.60
N LEU A 185 22.16 -5.49 22.18
CA LEU A 185 23.50 -5.79 22.63
C LEU A 185 24.57 -4.86 22.02
N ASP A 186 24.40 -4.46 20.77
CA ASP A 186 25.32 -3.55 20.06
C ASP A 186 25.17 -2.08 20.53
N SER A 187 23.99 -1.68 21.01
CA SER A 187 23.76 -0.33 21.56
C SER A 187 24.19 -0.17 23.03
N SER A 188 24.49 -1.25 23.72
CA SER A 188 24.99 -1.22 25.11
C SER A 188 26.50 -1.46 25.19
N GLY A 189 27.30 -0.61 24.56
CA GLY A 189 28.73 -0.48 24.77
C GLY A 189 29.08 0.02 26.18
N HIS A 190 28.42 -0.50 27.22
CA HIS A 190 28.75 -0.26 28.60
C HIS A 190 29.32 -1.57 29.18
N THR A 191 30.60 -1.57 29.39
CA THR A 191 31.34 -2.57 30.19
C THR A 191 30.62 -2.74 31.53
N ILE A 192 29.87 -3.82 31.69
CA ILE A 192 29.33 -4.22 32.99
C ILE A 192 30.47 -4.83 33.74
N THR A 193 31.09 -4.09 34.66
CA THR A 193 31.91 -4.64 35.72
C THR A 193 31.00 -5.48 36.61
N VAL A 194 31.16 -6.78 36.51
CA VAL A 194 30.48 -7.75 37.38
C VAL A 194 31.02 -7.55 38.80
N HIS A 195 30.28 -6.82 39.63
CA HIS A 195 30.42 -6.94 41.07
C HIS A 195 29.75 -8.26 41.49
N GLU A 196 30.52 -9.20 42.00
CA GLU A 196 30.02 -10.37 42.72
C GLU A 196 29.13 -9.90 43.86
N ASN A 197 27.83 -9.89 43.63
CA ASN A 197 26.86 -9.77 44.71
C ASN A 197 26.47 -11.17 45.14
N ILE A 198 26.97 -11.52 46.36
CA ILE A 198 26.58 -12.65 47.17
C ILE A 198 25.06 -12.73 47.21
N LEU A 199 24.51 -13.86 46.74
CA LEU A 199 23.08 -14.17 46.87
C LEU A 199 22.71 -14.21 48.35
N PRO A 200 21.63 -13.58 48.80
CA PRO A 200 21.10 -13.82 50.15
C PRO A 200 20.47 -15.23 50.19
N GLU A 201 20.85 -15.97 51.22
CA GLU A 201 20.31 -17.30 51.55
C GLU A 201 18.78 -17.26 51.73
N PRO A 202 18.07 -18.32 51.28
CA PRO A 202 16.62 -18.38 51.44
C PRO A 202 16.28 -18.62 52.94
N PRO A 203 15.22 -17.98 53.47
CA PRO A 203 14.80 -18.20 54.86
C PRO A 203 14.24 -19.61 55.02
N ILE A 204 14.78 -20.29 56.02
CA ILE A 204 14.37 -21.62 56.50
C ILE A 204 12.94 -21.52 57.03
N GLY A 205 12.05 -22.33 56.47
CA GLY A 205 10.69 -22.40 56.84
C GLY A 205 10.48 -22.99 58.24
N ASN A 206 9.48 -22.47 58.94
CA ASN A 206 8.81 -23.20 60.02
C ASN A 206 7.36 -23.40 59.60
N SER A 207 7.04 -24.66 59.53
CA SER A 207 5.69 -25.21 59.44
C SER A 207 4.92 -24.90 60.71
N GLU A 208 3.66 -24.59 60.61
CA GLU A 208 2.53 -25.18 61.31
C GLU A 208 1.23 -24.47 61.00
N SER A 209 0.36 -25.22 60.38
CA SER A 209 -1.01 -25.62 60.78
C SER A 209 -2.09 -24.52 60.91
N THR A 210 -3.13 -24.74 60.24
CA THR A 210 -4.51 -25.08 60.68
C THR A 210 -5.57 -24.27 59.97
N ILE A 211 -6.36 -24.96 59.11
CA ILE A 211 -7.81 -25.12 59.04
C ILE A 211 -8.63 -23.82 59.30
N GLU A 212 -9.48 -23.44 58.38
CA GLU A 212 -10.95 -23.64 58.40
C GLU A 212 -11.63 -22.90 57.24
N ALA A 213 -12.62 -23.58 56.80
CA ALA A 213 -13.62 -23.30 55.83
C ALA A 213 -14.50 -22.07 56.17
N SER A 214 -15.02 -21.45 55.16
CA SER A 214 -16.46 -21.10 55.07
C SER A 214 -16.81 -20.54 53.71
N THR A 215 -17.58 -21.30 53.04
CA THR A 215 -18.77 -21.06 52.21
C THR A 215 -19.34 -19.65 52.35
N GLU A 216 -19.62 -18.98 51.24
CA GLU A 216 -20.98 -18.46 50.96
C GLU A 216 -21.11 -18.03 49.50
N MET A 217 -22.15 -18.58 48.90
CA MET A 217 -22.79 -18.18 47.65
C MET A 217 -23.39 -16.79 47.80
N GLN A 218 -23.37 -16.02 46.72
CA GLN A 218 -24.54 -15.24 46.35
C GLN A 218 -24.57 -14.97 44.85
N ASP A 219 -25.58 -15.57 44.23
CA ASP A 219 -26.21 -15.18 42.97
C ASP A 219 -26.63 -13.70 43.01
N ASN A 220 -26.47 -13.00 41.89
CA ASN A 220 -27.54 -12.13 41.41
C ASN A 220 -27.44 -11.91 39.91
N HIS A 221 -28.44 -12.41 39.27
CA HIS A 221 -29.14 -12.07 38.06
C HIS A 221 -29.32 -10.57 37.86
N ASP A 222 -29.11 -10.08 36.61
CA ASP A 222 -30.03 -9.26 35.81
C ASP A 222 -29.34 -8.89 34.49
N ASP A 223 -29.76 -9.39 33.44
CA ASP A 223 -30.72 -9.08 32.37
C ASP A 223 -30.82 -7.58 32.00
N SER A 224 -30.35 -7.24 30.82
CA SER A 224 -31.09 -6.48 29.79
C SER A 224 -30.24 -6.25 28.51
N SER A 225 -30.53 -6.99 27.54
CA SER A 225 -31.08 -6.69 26.20
C SER A 225 -30.93 -5.29 25.65
N LYS A 226 -30.30 -5.26 24.43
CA LYS A 226 -30.75 -4.61 23.19
C LYS A 226 -29.96 -3.38 22.72
N PRO A 227 -30.15 -3.08 21.44
CA PRO A 227 -29.75 -3.74 20.20
C PRO A 227 -28.94 -2.83 19.26
N ASN A 228 -28.40 -3.44 18.20
CA ASN A 228 -27.84 -2.83 17.02
C ASN A 228 -28.73 -1.72 16.44
N GLU A 229 -28.16 -0.57 16.21
CA GLU A 229 -28.68 0.42 15.27
C GLU A 229 -27.71 0.56 14.10
N PHE A 230 -28.11 -0.07 13.00
CA PHE A 230 -27.67 0.28 11.66
C PHE A 230 -28.33 1.59 11.30
N ASP A 231 -27.59 2.66 11.14
CA ASP A 231 -28.14 3.85 10.53
C ASP A 231 -27.31 4.32 9.36
N CYS A 232 -27.91 4.15 8.23
CA CYS A 232 -28.07 4.95 7.04
C CYS A 232 -26.94 5.90 6.62
N MET A 233 -26.29 5.52 5.54
CA MET A 233 -25.63 6.44 4.63
C MET A 233 -26.68 7.28 3.86
N PRO A 234 -26.50 8.59 3.72
CA PRO A 234 -27.32 9.40 2.85
C PRO A 234 -26.94 9.22 1.37
N ARG A 235 -27.93 8.92 0.53
CA ARG A 235 -27.89 9.04 -0.91
C ARG A 235 -27.63 10.50 -1.29
N MET A 236 -26.58 10.74 -2.06
CA MET A 236 -26.46 12.00 -2.81
C MET A 236 -27.25 11.89 -4.10
N ASP A 237 -28.33 12.68 -4.16
CA ASP A 237 -29.07 12.93 -5.38
C ASP A 237 -28.22 13.78 -6.33
N CYS A 238 -28.01 13.25 -7.53
CA CYS A 238 -27.59 14.01 -8.68
C CYS A 238 -28.82 14.77 -9.24
N ASN A 239 -28.85 16.08 -9.10
CA ASN A 239 -29.65 16.93 -9.96
C ASN A 239 -28.98 18.30 -10.13
N ASN A 240 -28.70 18.60 -11.37
CA ASN A 240 -28.51 19.77 -12.23
C ASN A 240 -27.14 19.85 -12.86
#